data_014f66bf89d1e91ced08134ecd8d5e25
#
_entry.id   014f66bf89d1e91ced08134ecd8d5e25
#
_cell.length_a   1.000
_cell.length_b   1.000
_cell.length_c   1.000
_cell.angle_alpha   90.00
_cell.angle_beta   90.00
_cell.angle_gamma   90.00
#
_symmetry.space_group_name_H-M   'P 1'
#
loop_
_entity.id
_entity.type
_entity.pdbx_description
1 polymer ?
#
loop_
_entity_poly.entity_id
_entity_poly.type
_entity_poly.pdbx_seq_one_letter_code
_entity_poly.pdbx_strand_id
1 'polypeptide(L)'
;MKLGRELFTGWGLPLILVLNLTGCVQHPPKCLSDKALISLADTIFFNGEVYTVDANRSWADAVAIRGDKIIFVGSDKDALNYADENTRVIDLQGKMMLPGFQDAHVHPIEAGMAYLGCSLHAGLSVEDYVKLVAQCAEDSPEAPFIDGGGWTMDLFKNGLPDKRLLDAVVSDKPVILKSASGHQIWVNSKMLELAGIDSSTIDPPRGRIDRYQGSKEPSGSLQENSAMNLIFNKRPRYSEAQMTAALKFGQQYLNQYGVTTVQDALLKLDGNEAYVGGPTYLAMDRAGDLTLRVIGALVWNTDLGLEQLDRIIDAREKFRTRRFSAPSVKIWLDGVLEVHTAALLEPYLDRDDDHRGSLLINPAMLDEIIARLDDLKFQIHFHAIGDRAIRQSLDSLANARATNGIRDSRHHLSHIQLFDPDDIPRLRELDAVANFQPYWAWPDKFITELTIPKLGKERSRWLYPIKSILDSGAVIAFGSDWFVTSGNPLLGIETALTRRNPLG
;
A
#
# COMPACT_ATOMS: atom_id res chain seq x y z
N MET A 1 -45.82 9.51 50.38
CA MET A 1 -45.82 10.65 51.31
C MET A 1 -45.41 11.86 50.49
N LYS A 2 -46.39 12.62 50.07
CA LYS A 2 -46.81 14.01 50.43
C LYS A 2 -45.69 15.01 50.15
N LEU A 3 -45.90 15.81 49.10
CA LEU A 3 -46.45 17.18 49.00
C LEU A 3 -45.42 18.24 49.39
N GLY A 4 -45.13 19.22 48.58
CA GLY A 4 -45.83 20.46 48.52
C GLY A 4 -45.37 21.41 47.43
N ARG A 5 -46.33 21.92 46.76
CA ARG A 5 -46.42 23.15 45.95
C ARG A 5 -46.21 24.40 46.81
N GLU A 6 -45.72 25.47 46.28
CA GLU A 6 -46.47 26.74 46.27
C GLU A 6 -45.93 27.80 45.32
N LEU A 7 -46.84 28.40 44.66
CA LEU A 7 -46.88 29.59 43.81
C LEU A 7 -46.65 30.89 44.60
N PHE A 8 -46.06 31.93 44.01
CA PHE A 8 -46.54 33.29 44.26
C PHE A 8 -46.40 34.20 43.03
N THR A 9 -47.50 34.84 42.73
CA THR A 9 -47.83 35.85 41.73
C THR A 9 -47.39 37.25 42.17
N GLY A 10 -47.18 38.16 41.22
CA GLY A 10 -47.05 39.59 41.51
C GLY A 10 -46.92 40.46 40.28
N TRP A 11 -48.00 41.13 39.98
CA TRP A 11 -48.29 42.09 38.92
C TRP A 11 -47.55 43.44 39.08
N GLY A 12 -47.29 44.14 37.94
CA GLY A 12 -46.96 45.57 37.97
C GLY A 12 -46.66 46.18 36.59
N LEU A 13 -47.70 46.65 35.88
CA LEU A 13 -47.66 47.65 34.80
C LEU A 13 -48.09 48.99 35.41
N PRO A 14 -48.04 50.15 34.71
CA PRO A 14 -47.31 50.68 33.57
C PRO A 14 -46.65 52.06 33.80
N LEU A 15 -45.85 52.59 32.89
CA LEU A 15 -45.86 54.04 32.65
C LEU A 15 -45.52 54.36 31.20
N ILE A 16 -46.50 54.96 30.55
CA ILE A 16 -46.50 55.56 29.21
C ILE A 16 -45.79 56.91 29.33
N LEU A 17 -44.77 57.16 28.48
CA LEU A 17 -44.34 58.52 28.17
C LEU A 17 -44.25 58.70 26.66
N VAL A 18 -45.19 59.44 26.14
CA VAL A 18 -45.28 59.94 24.75
C VAL A 18 -44.43 61.18 24.65
N LEU A 19 -43.45 61.19 23.77
CA LEU A 19 -42.81 62.41 23.26
C LEU A 19 -42.69 62.32 21.74
N ASN A 20 -43.48 63.08 21.06
CA ASN A 20 -43.37 63.46 19.66
C ASN A 20 -42.13 64.35 19.49
N LEU A 21 -41.37 64.15 18.40
CA LEU A 21 -40.87 65.25 17.58
C LEU A 21 -40.14 64.73 16.31
N THR A 22 -40.77 65.01 15.18
CA THR A 22 -40.23 65.59 13.93
C THR A 22 -39.04 64.94 13.21
N GLY A 23 -39.32 64.35 12.09
CA GLY A 23 -38.75 64.61 10.79
C GLY A 23 -37.26 64.37 10.56
N CYS A 24 -36.91 63.16 10.08
CA CYS A 24 -35.80 63.02 9.16
C CYS A 24 -36.18 62.06 8.08
N VAL A 25 -36.03 62.50 6.84
CA VAL A 25 -36.20 61.70 5.60
C VAL A 25 -35.25 60.51 5.66
N GLN A 26 -35.80 59.32 5.88
CA GLN A 26 -35.03 58.10 5.77
C GLN A 26 -34.93 57.71 4.28
N HIS A 27 -33.71 57.78 3.77
CA HIS A 27 -33.36 57.00 2.58
C HIS A 27 -33.57 55.50 2.92
N PRO A 28 -34.18 54.69 2.04
CA PRO A 28 -34.26 53.26 2.26
C PRO A 28 -32.84 52.69 2.34
N PRO A 29 -32.58 51.76 3.27
CA PRO A 29 -31.32 51.05 3.27
C PRO A 29 -31.21 50.35 1.92
N LYS A 30 -30.11 50.61 1.20
CA LYS A 30 -29.69 49.76 0.08
C LYS A 30 -29.66 48.34 0.63
N CYS A 31 -30.57 47.49 0.16
CA CYS A 31 -30.39 46.05 0.24
C CYS A 31 -29.06 45.74 -0.43
N LEU A 32 -28.00 45.61 0.37
CA LEU A 32 -26.84 44.83 0.00
C LEU A 32 -27.38 43.42 -0.20
N SER A 33 -27.60 43.05 -1.46
CA SER A 33 -27.83 41.66 -1.80
C SER A 33 -26.64 40.88 -1.18
N ASP A 34 -26.95 39.92 -0.31
CA ASP A 34 -26.01 38.88 0.09
C ASP A 34 -25.64 38.07 -1.18
N LYS A 35 -24.85 38.67 -2.05
CA LYS A 35 -23.98 37.90 -2.93
C LYS A 35 -22.94 37.32 -2.00
N ALA A 36 -23.12 36.06 -1.61
CA ALA A 36 -22.04 35.27 -1.03
C ALA A 36 -20.77 35.60 -1.84
N LEU A 37 -19.74 36.07 -1.17
CA LEU A 37 -18.46 36.37 -1.80
C LEU A 37 -17.99 35.09 -2.47
N ILE A 38 -18.21 35.00 -3.79
CA ILE A 38 -17.76 33.86 -4.59
C ILE A 38 -16.24 33.85 -4.49
N SER A 39 -15.71 32.79 -3.95
CA SER A 39 -14.27 32.57 -3.84
C SER A 39 -13.73 32.32 -5.24
N LEU A 40 -12.94 33.24 -5.81
CA LEU A 40 -12.41 33.12 -7.16
C LEU A 40 -11.40 31.99 -7.27
N ALA A 41 -11.32 31.38 -8.42
CA ALA A 41 -10.42 30.26 -8.73
C ALA A 41 -9.04 30.72 -9.18
N ASP A 42 -8.01 29.99 -8.84
CA ASP A 42 -6.67 30.15 -9.42
C ASP A 42 -6.59 29.45 -10.80
N THR A 43 -7.32 28.36 -10.95
CA THR A 43 -7.38 27.58 -12.19
C THR A 43 -8.77 27.02 -12.43
N ILE A 44 -9.23 27.12 -13.70
CA ILE A 44 -10.45 26.50 -14.19
C ILE A 44 -10.10 25.59 -15.36
N PHE A 45 -10.53 24.33 -15.26
CA PHE A 45 -10.57 23.39 -16.38
C PHE A 45 -11.98 23.38 -16.92
N PHE A 46 -12.15 23.52 -18.26
CA PHE A 46 -13.44 23.56 -18.92
C PHE A 46 -13.46 22.75 -20.22
N ASN A 47 -14.62 22.57 -20.84
CA ASN A 47 -14.79 21.82 -22.07
C ASN A 47 -14.21 20.40 -21.97
N GLY A 48 -14.54 19.69 -20.88
CA GLY A 48 -14.06 18.34 -20.60
C GLY A 48 -15.18 17.35 -20.32
N GLU A 49 -14.81 16.07 -20.21
CA GLU A 49 -15.64 15.01 -19.69
C GLU A 49 -15.16 14.67 -18.26
N VAL A 50 -15.68 15.37 -17.27
CA VAL A 50 -15.25 15.24 -15.88
C VAL A 50 -16.05 14.13 -15.20
N TYR A 51 -15.42 12.98 -14.94
CA TYR A 51 -16.00 11.89 -14.15
C TYR A 51 -15.65 12.09 -12.68
N THR A 52 -16.65 12.38 -11.85
CA THR A 52 -16.44 12.84 -10.46
C THR A 52 -16.05 11.73 -9.49
N VAL A 53 -16.32 10.47 -9.84
CA VAL A 53 -16.14 9.29 -8.96
C VAL A 53 -16.90 9.43 -7.63
N ASP A 54 -17.96 10.22 -7.59
CA ASP A 54 -18.86 10.32 -6.44
C ASP A 54 -19.81 9.10 -6.34
N ALA A 55 -20.58 9.02 -5.27
CA ALA A 55 -21.53 7.92 -5.04
C ALA A 55 -22.56 7.76 -6.17
N ASN A 56 -22.90 8.85 -6.88
CA ASN A 56 -23.84 8.87 -7.99
C ASN A 56 -23.16 8.62 -9.34
N ARG A 57 -21.82 8.54 -9.38
CA ARG A 57 -21.02 8.41 -10.61
C ARG A 57 -21.34 9.53 -11.60
N SER A 58 -21.39 10.76 -11.08
CA SER A 58 -21.80 11.96 -11.83
C SER A 58 -20.76 12.36 -12.87
N TRP A 59 -21.24 13.08 -13.90
CA TRP A 59 -20.40 13.71 -14.92
C TRP A 59 -20.60 15.21 -14.89
N ALA A 60 -19.57 15.97 -15.24
CA ALA A 60 -19.54 17.41 -15.32
C ALA A 60 -18.68 17.84 -16.50
N ASP A 61 -18.68 19.15 -16.84
CA ASP A 61 -17.92 19.69 -17.96
C ASP A 61 -16.68 20.46 -17.47
N ALA A 62 -16.71 20.94 -16.21
CA ALA A 62 -15.69 21.84 -15.69
C ALA A 62 -15.37 21.61 -14.20
N VAL A 63 -14.16 22.02 -13.82
CA VAL A 63 -13.66 22.04 -12.42
C VAL A 63 -12.96 23.37 -12.17
N ALA A 64 -13.33 24.07 -11.06
CA ALA A 64 -12.61 25.24 -10.58
C ALA A 64 -11.81 24.91 -9.30
N ILE A 65 -10.56 25.35 -9.24
CA ILE A 65 -9.62 25.07 -8.17
C ILE A 65 -9.09 26.37 -7.59
N ARG A 66 -8.95 26.41 -6.25
CA ARG A 66 -8.29 27.47 -5.51
C ARG A 66 -7.27 26.89 -4.54
N GLY A 67 -6.01 27.21 -4.71
CA GLY A 67 -4.92 26.62 -3.95
C GLY A 67 -4.89 25.10 -4.14
N ASP A 68 -5.14 24.37 -3.06
CA ASP A 68 -5.17 22.90 -3.04
C ASP A 68 -6.60 22.31 -2.93
N LYS A 69 -7.63 23.13 -3.24
CA LYS A 69 -9.02 22.72 -3.09
C LYS A 69 -9.82 22.87 -4.36
N ILE A 70 -10.66 21.89 -4.66
CA ILE A 70 -11.73 22.00 -5.63
C ILE A 70 -12.83 22.85 -5.00
N ILE A 71 -13.19 23.98 -5.65
CA ILE A 71 -14.21 24.90 -5.16
C ILE A 71 -15.50 24.82 -5.95
N PHE A 72 -15.46 24.22 -7.17
CA PHE A 72 -16.63 24.00 -8.02
C PHE A 72 -16.39 22.80 -8.95
N VAL A 73 -17.44 22.02 -9.18
CA VAL A 73 -17.55 21.00 -10.23
C VAL A 73 -18.95 21.13 -10.83
N GLY A 74 -19.05 21.26 -12.16
CA GLY A 74 -20.35 21.44 -12.83
C GLY A 74 -20.22 21.83 -14.28
N SER A 75 -21.13 22.70 -14.78
CA SER A 75 -21.14 23.15 -16.16
C SER A 75 -20.03 24.17 -16.45
N ASP A 76 -19.57 24.24 -17.70
CA ASP A 76 -18.61 25.25 -18.18
C ASP A 76 -19.07 26.67 -17.85
N LYS A 77 -20.35 26.95 -18.12
CA LYS A 77 -20.95 28.28 -17.89
C LYS A 77 -20.85 28.70 -16.43
N ASP A 78 -21.14 27.80 -15.51
CA ASP A 78 -21.14 28.12 -14.08
C ASP A 78 -19.72 28.18 -13.51
N ALA A 79 -18.79 27.38 -14.03
CA ALA A 79 -17.38 27.43 -13.67
C ALA A 79 -16.73 28.79 -13.96
N LEU A 80 -17.08 29.43 -15.10
CA LEU A 80 -16.55 30.72 -15.48
C LEU A 80 -16.99 31.87 -14.55
N ASN A 81 -18.05 31.71 -13.73
CA ASN A 81 -18.41 32.67 -12.70
C ASN A 81 -17.36 32.78 -11.57
N TYR A 82 -16.44 31.80 -11.47
CA TYR A 82 -15.33 31.79 -10.51
C TYR A 82 -14.05 32.39 -11.08
N ALA A 83 -14.06 32.87 -12.36
CA ALA A 83 -12.88 33.43 -13.00
C ALA A 83 -12.74 34.93 -12.75
N ASP A 84 -11.48 35.39 -12.67
CA ASP A 84 -11.05 36.78 -12.80
C ASP A 84 -9.89 36.91 -13.81
N GLU A 85 -9.27 38.08 -13.89
CA GLU A 85 -8.14 38.37 -14.79
C GLU A 85 -6.88 37.58 -14.48
N ASN A 86 -6.75 37.02 -13.26
CA ASN A 86 -5.60 36.24 -12.81
C ASN A 86 -5.88 34.73 -12.91
N THR A 87 -7.13 34.32 -13.18
CA THR A 87 -7.51 32.91 -13.25
C THR A 87 -6.95 32.26 -14.52
N ARG A 88 -6.18 31.20 -14.35
CA ARG A 88 -5.73 30.34 -15.47
C ARG A 88 -6.89 29.48 -15.97
N VAL A 89 -7.35 29.71 -17.20
CA VAL A 89 -8.41 28.91 -17.83
C VAL A 89 -7.79 27.93 -18.82
N ILE A 90 -8.09 26.63 -18.64
CA ILE A 90 -7.51 25.52 -19.41
C ILE A 90 -8.63 24.78 -20.15
N ASP A 91 -8.56 24.77 -21.48
CA ASP A 91 -9.46 24.01 -22.33
C ASP A 91 -9.02 22.53 -22.38
N LEU A 92 -9.88 21.64 -21.92
CA LEU A 92 -9.65 20.19 -21.93
C LEU A 92 -9.89 19.57 -23.32
N GLN A 93 -10.52 20.30 -24.26
CA GLN A 93 -10.77 19.83 -25.64
C GLN A 93 -11.53 18.50 -25.69
N GLY A 94 -12.54 18.35 -24.84
CA GLY A 94 -13.32 17.12 -24.71
C GLY A 94 -12.59 15.94 -24.06
N LYS A 95 -11.41 16.17 -23.47
CA LYS A 95 -10.66 15.11 -22.80
C LYS A 95 -11.30 14.77 -21.44
N MET A 96 -11.17 13.50 -21.08
CA MET A 96 -11.62 13.02 -19.79
C MET A 96 -10.74 13.59 -18.65
N MET A 97 -11.37 14.03 -17.57
CA MET A 97 -10.72 14.41 -16.31
C MET A 97 -11.22 13.53 -15.18
N LEU A 98 -10.28 13.05 -14.36
CA LEU A 98 -10.52 12.19 -13.19
C LEU A 98 -9.89 12.82 -11.95
N PRO A 99 -10.39 12.49 -10.74
CA PRO A 99 -9.59 12.66 -9.52
C PRO A 99 -8.27 11.92 -9.65
N GLY A 100 -7.20 12.48 -9.05
CA GLY A 100 -5.91 11.79 -9.01
C GLY A 100 -6.03 10.41 -8.38
N PHE A 101 -5.37 9.41 -8.97
CA PHE A 101 -5.41 8.04 -8.48
C PHE A 101 -4.84 7.93 -7.07
N GLN A 102 -5.39 6.98 -6.31
CA GLN A 102 -4.93 6.60 -4.98
C GLN A 102 -4.48 5.14 -5.02
N ASP A 103 -3.20 4.90 -4.71
CA ASP A 103 -2.64 3.55 -4.65
C ASP A 103 -2.68 3.06 -3.20
N ALA A 104 -3.52 2.05 -2.93
CA ALA A 104 -3.79 1.57 -1.58
C ALA A 104 -2.72 0.60 -1.04
N HIS A 105 -1.70 0.26 -1.84
CA HIS A 105 -0.60 -0.61 -1.44
C HIS A 105 0.59 -0.44 -2.38
N VAL A 106 1.63 0.24 -1.95
CA VAL A 106 2.83 0.51 -2.74
C VAL A 106 4.05 0.72 -1.82
N HIS A 107 5.26 0.65 -2.38
CA HIS A 107 6.54 0.79 -1.65
C HIS A 107 7.45 1.84 -2.32
N PRO A 108 7.14 3.16 -2.26
CA PRO A 108 7.80 4.17 -3.10
C PRO A 108 9.32 4.28 -2.88
N ILE A 109 9.78 4.19 -1.63
CA ILE A 109 11.21 4.27 -1.31
C ILE A 109 11.92 2.98 -1.73
N GLU A 110 11.35 1.81 -1.39
CA GLU A 110 11.95 0.52 -1.73
C GLU A 110 12.02 0.32 -3.24
N ALA A 111 10.97 0.70 -3.96
CA ALA A 111 10.94 0.74 -5.42
C ALA A 111 12.06 1.64 -5.97
N GLY A 112 12.17 2.86 -5.49
CA GLY A 112 13.23 3.78 -5.92
C GLY A 112 14.63 3.20 -5.68
N MET A 113 14.86 2.54 -4.56
CA MET A 113 16.13 1.86 -4.29
C MET A 113 16.39 0.70 -5.27
N ALA A 114 15.35 -0.11 -5.56
CA ALA A 114 15.46 -1.23 -6.50
C ALA A 114 15.76 -0.76 -7.94
N TYR A 115 15.17 0.36 -8.36
CA TYR A 115 15.40 0.91 -9.71
C TYR A 115 16.69 1.72 -9.84
N LEU A 116 17.14 2.39 -8.77
CA LEU A 116 18.40 3.15 -8.78
C LEU A 116 19.61 2.29 -8.45
N GLY A 117 19.43 1.10 -7.89
CA GLY A 117 20.44 0.07 -7.68
C GLY A 117 20.68 -0.78 -8.93
N CYS A 118 21.17 -2.00 -8.73
CA CYS A 118 21.30 -2.98 -9.83
C CYS A 118 19.92 -3.52 -10.23
N SER A 119 19.25 -2.81 -11.13
CA SER A 119 17.88 -3.10 -11.56
C SER A 119 17.84 -4.21 -12.61
N LEU A 120 17.12 -5.29 -12.31
CA LEU A 120 16.90 -6.42 -13.23
C LEU A 120 15.52 -6.39 -13.91
N HIS A 121 14.71 -5.36 -13.68
CA HIS A 121 13.34 -5.26 -14.22
C HIS A 121 13.23 -5.28 -15.74
N ALA A 122 14.31 -4.94 -16.44
CA ALA A 122 14.35 -4.96 -17.91
C ALA A 122 14.74 -6.33 -18.50
N GLY A 123 15.21 -7.28 -17.68
CA GLY A 123 15.61 -8.59 -18.14
C GLY A 123 14.43 -9.50 -18.45
N LEU A 124 14.47 -10.19 -19.56
CA LEU A 124 13.43 -11.10 -20.04
C LEU A 124 13.88 -12.58 -19.99
N SER A 125 15.11 -12.82 -19.58
CA SER A 125 15.71 -14.15 -19.44
C SER A 125 16.74 -14.16 -18.31
N VAL A 126 17.16 -15.36 -17.87
CA VAL A 126 18.24 -15.52 -16.88
C VAL A 126 19.55 -14.97 -17.42
N GLU A 127 19.81 -15.15 -18.71
CA GLU A 127 21.00 -14.62 -19.39
C GLU A 127 21.02 -13.09 -19.39
N ASP A 128 19.88 -12.45 -19.54
CA ASP A 128 19.78 -10.98 -19.44
C ASP A 128 20.08 -10.51 -18.02
N TYR A 129 19.57 -11.21 -17.00
CA TYR A 129 19.90 -10.89 -15.61
C TYR A 129 21.39 -10.95 -15.34
N VAL A 130 22.07 -12.00 -15.80
CA VAL A 130 23.54 -12.15 -15.64
C VAL A 130 24.29 -11.01 -16.32
N LYS A 131 23.88 -10.61 -17.55
CA LYS A 131 24.48 -9.46 -18.25
C LYS A 131 24.25 -8.14 -17.50
N LEU A 132 23.04 -7.92 -16.99
CA LEU A 132 22.73 -6.71 -16.22
C LEU A 132 23.57 -6.65 -14.93
N VAL A 133 23.76 -7.76 -14.23
CA VAL A 133 24.61 -7.81 -13.03
C VAL A 133 26.08 -7.53 -13.36
N ALA A 134 26.59 -8.06 -14.48
CA ALA A 134 27.94 -7.76 -14.95
C ALA A 134 28.10 -6.25 -15.24
N GLN A 135 27.12 -5.66 -15.93
CA GLN A 135 27.11 -4.21 -16.22
C GLN A 135 27.06 -3.38 -14.94
N CYS A 136 26.23 -3.76 -13.95
CA CYS A 136 26.17 -3.06 -12.66
C CYS A 136 27.55 -3.06 -11.95
N ALA A 137 28.29 -4.17 -12.04
CA ALA A 137 29.62 -4.28 -11.44
C ALA A 137 30.65 -3.41 -12.16
N GLU A 138 30.56 -3.31 -13.49
CA GLU A 138 31.41 -2.44 -14.32
C GLU A 138 31.10 -0.96 -14.08
N ASP A 139 29.82 -0.58 -13.97
CA ASP A 139 29.38 0.80 -13.75
C ASP A 139 29.73 1.31 -12.34
N SER A 140 29.95 0.40 -11.38
CA SER A 140 30.24 0.73 -9.98
C SER A 140 31.45 -0.05 -9.45
N PRO A 141 32.67 0.17 -10.01
CA PRO A 141 33.84 -0.60 -9.65
C PRO A 141 34.25 -0.44 -8.18
N GLU A 142 34.02 0.73 -7.59
CA GLU A 142 34.37 1.03 -6.21
C GLU A 142 33.25 0.65 -5.20
N ALA A 143 32.08 0.19 -5.66
CA ALA A 143 31.01 -0.20 -4.76
C ALA A 143 31.42 -1.46 -3.97
N PRO A 144 31.25 -1.45 -2.63
CA PRO A 144 31.60 -2.61 -1.81
C PRO A 144 30.63 -3.78 -1.95
N PHE A 145 29.43 -3.52 -2.50
CA PHE A 145 28.36 -4.46 -2.75
C PHE A 145 27.69 -4.15 -4.09
N ILE A 146 27.22 -5.19 -4.77
CA ILE A 146 26.22 -5.06 -5.83
C ILE A 146 24.86 -5.36 -5.19
N ASP A 147 24.02 -4.34 -5.05
CA ASP A 147 22.71 -4.42 -4.39
C ASP A 147 21.61 -3.96 -5.35
N GLY A 148 20.57 -4.75 -5.47
CA GLY A 148 19.47 -4.46 -6.39
C GLY A 148 18.39 -5.53 -6.38
N GLY A 149 17.71 -5.68 -7.52
CA GLY A 149 16.66 -6.68 -7.64
C GLY A 149 15.74 -6.50 -8.84
N GLY A 150 14.55 -7.12 -8.77
CA GLY A 150 13.56 -7.07 -9.84
C GLY A 150 13.56 -8.29 -10.75
N TRP A 151 14.29 -9.35 -10.39
CA TRP A 151 14.20 -10.63 -11.10
C TRP A 151 12.92 -11.40 -10.71
N THR A 152 12.40 -12.22 -11.61
CA THR A 152 11.19 -13.01 -11.41
C THR A 152 11.51 -14.49 -11.36
N MET A 153 10.83 -15.22 -10.46
CA MET A 153 11.14 -16.63 -10.19
C MET A 153 10.69 -17.56 -11.34
N ASP A 154 9.70 -17.17 -12.14
CA ASP A 154 9.19 -17.95 -13.28
C ASP A 154 10.21 -18.16 -14.40
N LEU A 155 11.27 -17.35 -14.44
CA LEU A 155 12.39 -17.52 -15.37
C LEU A 155 13.40 -18.58 -14.92
N PHE A 156 13.36 -18.98 -13.65
CA PHE A 156 14.29 -19.97 -13.10
C PHE A 156 13.61 -21.33 -12.97
N LYS A 157 14.39 -22.40 -13.17
CA LYS A 157 13.91 -23.77 -12.96
C LYS A 157 13.41 -23.94 -11.52
N ASN A 158 12.15 -24.31 -11.34
CA ASN A 158 11.47 -24.45 -10.05
C ASN A 158 11.49 -23.15 -9.20
N GLY A 159 11.63 -21.99 -9.84
CA GLY A 159 11.72 -20.70 -9.14
C GLY A 159 13.02 -20.45 -8.36
N LEU A 160 14.06 -21.27 -8.56
CA LEU A 160 15.28 -21.27 -7.74
C LEU A 160 16.50 -20.79 -8.55
N PRO A 161 17.03 -19.58 -8.26
CA PRO A 161 18.25 -19.09 -8.86
C PRO A 161 19.50 -19.79 -8.30
N ASP A 162 20.58 -19.82 -9.10
CA ASP A 162 21.85 -20.47 -8.79
C ASP A 162 22.98 -19.44 -8.62
N LYS A 163 23.67 -19.45 -7.47
CA LYS A 163 24.81 -18.55 -7.18
C LYS A 163 25.92 -18.59 -8.22
N ARG A 164 26.15 -19.76 -8.86
CA ARG A 164 27.20 -19.94 -9.86
C ARG A 164 27.07 -19.03 -11.06
N LEU A 165 25.84 -18.63 -11.39
CA LEU A 165 25.56 -17.66 -12.45
C LEU A 165 26.10 -16.27 -12.09
N LEU A 166 25.96 -15.88 -10.83
CA LEU A 166 26.51 -14.61 -10.32
C LEU A 166 28.04 -14.71 -10.14
N ASP A 167 28.53 -15.83 -9.60
CA ASP A 167 29.96 -16.05 -9.40
C ASP A 167 30.77 -15.97 -10.71
N ALA A 168 30.15 -16.36 -11.84
CA ALA A 168 30.75 -16.30 -13.15
C ALA A 168 31.03 -14.86 -13.65
N VAL A 169 30.31 -13.87 -13.13
CA VAL A 169 30.41 -12.46 -13.58
C VAL A 169 30.87 -11.52 -12.47
N VAL A 170 30.62 -11.84 -11.20
CA VAL A 170 31.05 -11.06 -10.03
C VAL A 170 31.47 -12.01 -8.92
N SER A 171 32.77 -12.31 -8.83
CA SER A 171 33.32 -13.24 -7.84
C SER A 171 34.03 -12.55 -6.66
N ASP A 172 34.41 -11.29 -6.81
CA ASP A 172 35.21 -10.51 -5.87
C ASP A 172 34.40 -9.67 -4.89
N LYS A 173 33.13 -9.37 -5.21
CA LYS A 173 32.25 -8.55 -4.40
C LYS A 173 30.98 -9.31 -4.00
N PRO A 174 30.39 -9.02 -2.81
CA PRO A 174 29.08 -9.53 -2.45
C PRO A 174 27.99 -9.01 -3.40
N VAL A 175 27.10 -9.91 -3.87
CA VAL A 175 25.94 -9.59 -4.69
C VAL A 175 24.67 -9.97 -3.93
N ILE A 176 23.70 -9.03 -3.86
CA ILE A 176 22.40 -9.22 -3.22
C ILE A 176 21.32 -8.73 -4.19
N LEU A 177 20.50 -9.62 -4.68
CA LEU A 177 19.43 -9.31 -5.64
C LEU A 177 18.09 -9.80 -5.11
N LYS A 178 17.21 -8.86 -4.76
CA LYS A 178 15.87 -9.18 -4.26
C LYS A 178 14.94 -9.53 -5.44
N SER A 179 14.14 -10.58 -5.31
CA SER A 179 13.12 -10.90 -6.30
C SER A 179 12.07 -9.78 -6.41
N ALA A 180 11.41 -9.69 -7.54
CA ALA A 180 10.29 -8.74 -7.73
C ALA A 180 9.19 -8.98 -6.69
N SER A 181 8.88 -10.24 -6.34
CA SER A 181 7.90 -10.59 -5.32
C SER A 181 8.28 -10.16 -3.90
N GLY A 182 9.57 -9.87 -3.63
CA GLY A 182 10.05 -9.50 -2.31
C GLY A 182 10.25 -10.64 -1.33
N HIS A 183 9.85 -11.88 -1.67
CA HIS A 183 9.90 -13.05 -0.78
C HIS A 183 11.16 -13.93 -0.96
N GLN A 184 12.09 -13.53 -1.83
CA GLN A 184 13.30 -14.30 -2.13
C GLN A 184 14.45 -13.37 -2.48
N ILE A 185 15.68 -13.78 -2.15
CA ILE A 185 16.90 -13.13 -2.61
C ILE A 185 17.79 -14.12 -3.34
N TRP A 186 18.55 -13.60 -4.31
CA TRP A 186 19.59 -14.30 -5.05
C TRP A 186 20.94 -13.68 -4.71
N VAL A 187 21.85 -14.48 -4.18
CA VAL A 187 23.17 -14.03 -3.71
C VAL A 187 24.27 -14.88 -4.30
N ASN A 188 25.47 -14.31 -4.43
CA ASN A 188 26.65 -15.04 -4.87
C ASN A 188 27.39 -15.71 -3.72
N SER A 189 28.42 -16.53 -4.03
CA SER A 189 29.25 -17.21 -3.04
C SER A 189 29.96 -16.24 -2.09
N LYS A 190 30.37 -15.07 -2.59
CA LYS A 190 31.02 -14.04 -1.76
C LYS A 190 30.11 -13.47 -0.69
N MET A 191 28.83 -13.33 -1.00
CA MET A 191 27.82 -12.87 -0.02
C MET A 191 27.53 -13.95 1.03
N LEU A 192 27.43 -15.22 0.63
CA LEU A 192 27.24 -16.33 1.57
C LEU A 192 28.44 -16.43 2.55
N GLU A 193 29.66 -16.30 2.04
CA GLU A 193 30.89 -16.26 2.84
C GLU A 193 30.83 -15.12 3.89
N LEU A 194 30.51 -13.90 3.45
CA LEU A 194 30.40 -12.74 4.34
C LEU A 194 29.33 -12.92 5.42
N ALA A 195 28.23 -13.60 5.08
CA ALA A 195 27.14 -13.89 6.00
C ALA A 195 27.42 -15.08 6.94
N GLY A 196 28.48 -15.85 6.68
CA GLY A 196 28.80 -17.08 7.42
C GLY A 196 27.81 -18.21 7.16
N ILE A 197 27.22 -18.25 5.93
CA ILE A 197 26.23 -19.26 5.54
C ILE A 197 26.93 -20.36 4.74
N ASP A 198 26.89 -21.58 5.26
CA ASP A 198 27.52 -22.77 4.68
C ASP A 198 26.62 -24.03 4.76
N SER A 199 27.21 -25.19 4.48
CA SER A 199 26.50 -26.47 4.53
C SER A 199 26.06 -26.91 5.93
N SER A 200 26.59 -26.31 6.99
CA SER A 200 26.22 -26.58 8.39
C SER A 200 25.10 -25.63 8.89
N THR A 201 24.87 -24.52 8.21
CA THR A 201 23.85 -23.54 8.58
C THR A 201 22.47 -24.16 8.48
N ILE A 202 21.71 -24.13 9.57
CA ILE A 202 20.32 -24.60 9.59
C ILE A 202 19.36 -23.51 9.10
N ASP A 203 18.22 -23.91 8.54
CA ASP A 203 17.18 -22.97 8.14
C ASP A 203 16.61 -22.28 9.38
N PRO A 204 16.49 -20.96 9.37
CA PRO A 204 15.83 -20.25 10.47
C PRO A 204 14.33 -20.55 10.49
N PRO A 205 13.66 -20.38 11.64
CA PRO A 205 12.23 -20.58 11.73
C PRO A 205 11.49 -19.76 10.65
N ARG A 206 10.57 -20.40 9.92
CA ARG A 206 9.75 -19.74 8.87
C ARG A 206 10.56 -19.15 7.71
N GLY A 207 11.80 -19.59 7.53
CA GLY A 207 12.65 -19.23 6.39
C GLY A 207 13.38 -20.44 5.84
N ARG A 208 13.86 -20.34 4.60
CA ARG A 208 14.54 -21.45 3.93
C ARG A 208 15.80 -20.96 3.21
N ILE A 209 16.88 -21.71 3.41
CA ILE A 209 18.11 -21.60 2.62
C ILE A 209 18.06 -22.72 1.58
N ASP A 210 17.87 -22.37 0.31
CA ASP A 210 17.82 -23.35 -0.76
C ASP A 210 19.19 -24.00 -0.98
N ARG A 211 19.20 -25.30 -1.24
CA ARG A 211 20.40 -26.12 -1.41
C ARG A 211 20.35 -26.91 -2.72
N TYR A 212 21.51 -27.26 -3.23
CA TYR A 212 21.58 -28.15 -4.39
C TYR A 212 20.98 -29.52 -4.07
N GLN A 213 20.32 -30.11 -5.04
CA GLN A 213 19.69 -31.44 -4.89
C GLN A 213 20.70 -32.49 -4.42
N GLY A 214 20.39 -33.19 -3.34
CA GLY A 214 21.26 -34.21 -2.76
C GLY A 214 22.49 -33.67 -2.01
N SER A 215 22.54 -32.35 -1.78
CA SER A 215 23.63 -31.67 -1.09
C SER A 215 23.12 -30.81 0.06
N LYS A 216 24.02 -30.52 1.01
CA LYS A 216 23.77 -29.48 2.04
C LYS A 216 24.30 -28.10 1.62
N GLU A 217 24.94 -28.01 0.47
CA GLU A 217 25.56 -26.76 0.00
C GLU A 217 24.46 -25.74 -0.41
N PRO A 218 24.50 -24.50 0.14
CA PRO A 218 23.58 -23.43 -0.26
C PRO A 218 23.71 -23.07 -1.74
N SER A 219 22.60 -22.98 -2.44
CA SER A 219 22.54 -22.65 -3.88
C SER A 219 22.64 -21.16 -4.18
N GLY A 220 22.51 -20.29 -3.15
CA GLY A 220 22.48 -18.84 -3.30
C GLY A 220 21.08 -18.23 -3.33
N SER A 221 20.07 -19.06 -3.12
CA SER A 221 18.68 -18.62 -2.96
C SER A 221 18.26 -18.71 -1.49
N LEU A 222 17.68 -17.64 -0.94
CA LEU A 222 17.12 -17.61 0.42
C LEU A 222 15.70 -17.09 0.36
N GLN A 223 14.79 -17.73 1.07
CA GLN A 223 13.35 -17.44 1.02
C GLN A 223 12.83 -17.00 2.37
N GLU A 224 11.87 -16.06 2.34
CA GLU A 224 11.21 -15.41 3.44
C GLU A 224 12.14 -14.57 4.34
N ASN A 225 11.54 -13.62 5.06
CA ASN A 225 12.26 -12.60 5.80
C ASN A 225 13.29 -13.16 6.79
N SER A 226 12.99 -14.26 7.51
CA SER A 226 13.91 -14.81 8.50
C SER A 226 15.20 -15.36 7.88
N ALA A 227 15.13 -15.96 6.69
CA ALA A 227 16.34 -16.38 5.96
C ALA A 227 17.02 -15.19 5.26
N MET A 228 16.26 -14.30 4.62
CA MET A 228 16.80 -13.12 3.96
C MET A 228 17.53 -12.18 4.93
N ASN A 229 17.07 -12.08 6.17
CA ASN A 229 17.68 -11.24 7.20
C ASN A 229 19.09 -11.71 7.60
N LEU A 230 19.44 -13.00 7.41
CA LEU A 230 20.83 -13.46 7.58
C LEU A 230 21.80 -12.69 6.66
N ILE A 231 21.33 -12.32 5.48
CA ILE A 231 22.05 -11.53 4.47
C ILE A 231 21.88 -10.03 4.73
N PHE A 232 20.65 -9.54 4.90
CA PHE A 232 20.37 -8.11 5.04
C PHE A 232 21.07 -7.49 6.26
N ASN A 233 21.26 -8.24 7.34
CA ASN A 233 22.00 -7.80 8.52
C ASN A 233 23.52 -7.55 8.26
N LYS A 234 24.04 -8.00 7.11
CA LYS A 234 25.43 -7.75 6.68
C LYS A 234 25.56 -6.64 5.65
N ARG A 235 24.43 -6.18 5.10
CA ARG A 235 24.40 -5.10 4.12
C ARG A 235 24.62 -3.74 4.80
N PRO A 236 25.39 -2.81 4.21
CA PRO A 236 25.45 -1.43 4.67
C PRO A 236 24.08 -0.77 4.66
N ARG A 237 23.85 0.16 5.59
CA ARG A 237 22.63 0.98 5.58
C ARG A 237 22.70 1.98 4.44
N TYR A 238 21.56 2.24 3.85
CA TYR A 238 21.42 3.35 2.90
C TYR A 238 21.58 4.69 3.60
N SER A 239 22.29 5.62 2.97
CA SER A 239 22.42 6.99 3.42
C SER A 239 21.10 7.76 3.22
N GLU A 240 20.92 8.85 3.97
CA GLU A 240 19.77 9.75 3.79
C GLU A 240 19.68 10.31 2.35
N ALA A 241 20.82 10.56 1.71
CA ALA A 241 20.89 11.01 0.32
C ALA A 241 20.36 9.95 -0.65
N GLN A 242 20.74 8.69 -0.47
CA GLN A 242 20.22 7.57 -1.28
C GLN A 242 18.71 7.38 -1.09
N MET A 243 18.23 7.45 0.14
CA MET A 243 16.80 7.33 0.45
C MET A 243 15.98 8.50 -0.11
N THR A 244 16.54 9.72 -0.03
CA THR A 244 15.91 10.90 -0.65
C THR A 244 15.84 10.78 -2.18
N ALA A 245 16.92 10.30 -2.81
CA ALA A 245 16.95 10.07 -4.25
C ALA A 245 15.93 8.98 -4.64
N ALA A 246 15.85 7.89 -3.87
CA ALA A 246 14.89 6.81 -4.09
C ALA A 246 13.43 7.32 -3.99
N LEU A 247 13.10 8.11 -2.97
CA LEU A 247 11.76 8.67 -2.84
C LEU A 247 11.45 9.69 -3.95
N LYS A 248 12.41 10.52 -4.36
CA LYS A 248 12.25 11.45 -5.50
C LYS A 248 11.95 10.68 -6.79
N PHE A 249 12.67 9.61 -7.05
CA PHE A 249 12.39 8.73 -8.19
C PHE A 249 11.00 8.11 -8.08
N GLY A 250 10.67 7.52 -6.91
CA GLY A 250 9.40 6.85 -6.68
C GLY A 250 8.20 7.77 -6.88
N GLN A 251 8.22 8.98 -6.32
CA GLN A 251 7.13 9.92 -6.50
C GLN A 251 7.01 10.43 -7.96
N GLN A 252 8.12 10.64 -8.67
CA GLN A 252 8.10 11.02 -10.09
C GLN A 252 7.48 9.92 -10.94
N TYR A 253 7.87 8.67 -10.70
CA TYR A 253 7.32 7.50 -11.39
C TYR A 253 5.80 7.37 -11.17
N LEU A 254 5.32 7.52 -9.94
CA LEU A 254 3.89 7.42 -9.63
C LEU A 254 3.11 8.62 -10.18
N ASN A 255 3.64 9.84 -10.04
CA ASN A 255 3.00 11.06 -10.52
C ASN A 255 2.78 11.05 -12.04
N GLN A 256 3.71 10.47 -12.85
CA GLN A 256 3.53 10.40 -14.31
C GLN A 256 2.28 9.64 -14.75
N TYR A 257 1.78 8.74 -13.89
CA TYR A 257 0.54 8.00 -14.10
C TYR A 257 -0.68 8.62 -13.40
N GLY A 258 -0.54 9.84 -12.85
CA GLY A 258 -1.61 10.53 -12.16
C GLY A 258 -1.92 10.03 -10.75
N VAL A 259 -1.02 9.24 -10.15
CA VAL A 259 -1.14 8.86 -8.74
C VAL A 259 -0.76 10.05 -7.85
N THR A 260 -1.65 10.44 -6.95
CA THR A 260 -1.49 11.61 -6.06
C THR A 260 -1.49 11.26 -4.59
N THR A 261 -2.01 10.10 -4.24
CA THR A 261 -2.07 9.58 -2.87
C THR A 261 -1.62 8.13 -2.86
N VAL A 262 -0.84 7.75 -1.86
CA VAL A 262 -0.32 6.39 -1.71
C VAL A 262 -0.46 5.91 -0.27
N GLN A 263 -0.69 4.59 -0.10
CA GLN A 263 -0.43 3.93 1.16
C GLN A 263 0.90 3.17 1.04
N ASP A 264 1.95 3.72 1.68
CA ASP A 264 3.23 3.00 1.82
C ASP A 264 3.03 1.86 2.81
N ALA A 265 3.04 0.64 2.28
CA ALA A 265 2.74 -0.57 3.02
C ALA A 265 3.94 -1.14 3.79
N LEU A 266 5.07 -0.43 3.86
CA LEU A 266 6.32 -0.94 4.44
C LEU A 266 7.10 0.15 5.21
N LEU A 267 6.46 0.79 6.18
CA LEU A 267 7.13 1.81 6.99
C LEU A 267 7.84 1.16 8.18
N LYS A 268 9.09 0.77 7.99
CA LYS A 268 9.92 0.11 9.00
C LYS A 268 10.35 1.07 10.10
N LEU A 269 10.45 0.59 11.34
CA LEU A 269 10.81 1.35 12.52
C LEU A 269 12.18 1.00 13.10
N ASP A 270 12.70 -0.17 12.76
CA ASP A 270 13.90 -0.71 13.41
C ASP A 270 15.19 -0.08 12.91
N GLY A 271 16.01 0.33 13.86
CA GLY A 271 17.34 0.84 13.59
C GLY A 271 18.32 -0.19 13.00
N ASN A 272 17.97 -1.48 13.01
CA ASN A 272 18.74 -2.56 12.38
C ASN A 272 18.37 -2.79 10.92
N GLU A 273 17.25 -2.21 10.45
CA GLU A 273 16.82 -2.31 9.06
C GLU A 273 17.74 -1.49 8.14
N ALA A 274 17.89 -1.96 6.91
CA ALA A 274 18.72 -1.27 5.91
C ALA A 274 18.25 0.15 5.65
N TYR A 275 16.95 0.41 5.82
CA TYR A 275 16.38 1.75 5.77
C TYR A 275 15.20 1.91 6.72
N VAL A 276 14.94 3.17 7.11
CA VAL A 276 13.77 3.60 7.88
C VAL A 276 13.10 4.75 7.11
N GLY A 277 11.96 4.50 6.48
CA GLY A 277 11.33 5.43 5.53
C GLY A 277 10.76 6.71 6.16
N GLY A 278 10.25 6.65 7.38
CA GLY A 278 9.57 7.75 8.04
C GLY A 278 10.36 9.07 8.09
N PRO A 279 11.62 9.09 8.50
CA PRO A 279 12.45 10.30 8.49
C PRO A 279 12.59 10.94 7.11
N THR A 280 12.70 10.13 6.04
CA THR A 280 12.81 10.62 4.66
C THR A 280 11.54 11.34 4.21
N TYR A 281 10.36 10.77 4.48
CA TYR A 281 9.07 11.42 4.21
C TYR A 281 8.94 12.74 4.98
N LEU A 282 9.29 12.74 6.27
CA LEU A 282 9.27 13.97 7.09
C LEU A 282 10.17 15.06 6.53
N ALA A 283 11.39 14.71 6.16
CA ALA A 283 12.37 15.66 5.63
C ALA A 283 11.89 16.27 4.31
N MET A 284 11.41 15.44 3.38
CA MET A 284 10.93 15.90 2.07
C MET A 284 9.66 16.74 2.17
N ASP A 285 8.70 16.39 3.07
CA ASP A 285 7.50 17.23 3.23
C ASP A 285 7.82 18.58 3.87
N ARG A 286 8.72 18.63 4.86
CA ARG A 286 9.18 19.88 5.47
C ARG A 286 9.95 20.77 4.49
N ALA A 287 10.68 20.16 3.56
CA ALA A 287 11.37 20.88 2.48
C ALA A 287 10.41 21.36 1.36
N GLY A 288 9.16 20.88 1.34
CA GLY A 288 8.21 21.14 0.26
C GLY A 288 8.42 20.29 -1.00
N ASP A 289 9.30 19.29 -0.93
CA ASP A 289 9.68 18.40 -2.04
C ASP A 289 8.75 17.19 -2.20
N LEU A 290 7.92 16.89 -1.20
CA LEU A 290 6.98 15.76 -1.26
C LEU A 290 5.73 16.14 -2.06
N THR A 291 5.53 15.51 -3.20
CA THR A 291 4.39 15.76 -4.10
C THR A 291 3.20 14.84 -3.84
N LEU A 292 3.46 13.63 -3.33
CA LEU A 292 2.43 12.67 -2.96
C LEU A 292 1.84 12.97 -1.58
N ARG A 293 0.57 12.63 -1.38
CA ARG A 293 0.02 12.41 -0.04
C ARG A 293 0.32 10.98 0.37
N VAL A 294 0.97 10.78 1.50
CA VAL A 294 1.46 9.48 1.96
C VAL A 294 0.78 9.07 3.25
N ILE A 295 0.17 7.90 3.23
CA ILE A 295 -0.35 7.18 4.39
C ILE A 295 0.61 6.03 4.68
N GLY A 296 1.39 6.10 5.76
CA GLY A 296 2.34 5.05 6.11
C GLY A 296 1.67 3.94 6.92
N ALA A 297 1.98 2.69 6.58
CA ALA A 297 1.65 1.54 7.40
C ALA A 297 2.90 1.07 8.16
N LEU A 298 2.90 1.29 9.48
CA LEU A 298 4.00 0.94 10.39
C LEU A 298 4.13 -0.58 10.47
N VAL A 299 5.32 -1.09 10.22
CA VAL A 299 5.57 -2.54 10.23
C VAL A 299 5.47 -3.10 11.64
N TRP A 300 4.60 -4.10 11.84
CA TRP A 300 4.58 -4.95 13.00
C TRP A 300 5.63 -6.05 12.85
N ASN A 301 6.61 -6.09 13.75
CA ASN A 301 7.56 -7.19 13.79
C ASN A 301 6.89 -8.43 14.38
N THR A 302 6.76 -9.49 13.58
CA THR A 302 6.07 -10.75 13.96
C THR A 302 6.82 -11.56 15.02
N ASP A 303 8.09 -11.27 15.26
CA ASP A 303 8.92 -11.91 16.29
C ASP A 303 8.78 -11.23 17.65
N LEU A 304 8.14 -10.06 17.69
CA LEU A 304 7.84 -9.31 18.90
C LEU A 304 6.33 -9.38 19.21
N GLY A 305 6.00 -9.34 20.49
CA GLY A 305 4.63 -9.23 20.97
C GLY A 305 4.17 -7.78 21.14
N LEU A 306 3.36 -7.54 22.17
CA LEU A 306 2.82 -6.23 22.49
C LEU A 306 3.87 -5.24 23.01
N GLU A 307 5.06 -5.67 23.37
CA GLU A 307 6.15 -4.82 23.87
C GLU A 307 6.62 -3.78 22.84
N GLN A 308 6.30 -3.95 21.55
CA GLN A 308 6.59 -2.95 20.51
C GLN A 308 5.54 -1.84 20.39
N LEU A 309 4.43 -1.94 21.11
CA LEU A 309 3.26 -1.09 20.95
C LEU A 309 3.56 0.40 21.20
N ASP A 310 4.28 0.70 22.30
CA ASP A 310 4.63 2.08 22.64
C ASP A 310 5.43 2.73 21.51
N ARG A 311 6.34 2.00 20.90
CA ARG A 311 7.14 2.48 19.76
C ARG A 311 6.31 2.75 18.51
N ILE A 312 5.27 1.95 18.27
CA ILE A 312 4.33 2.16 17.16
C ILE A 312 3.47 3.41 17.43
N ILE A 313 3.03 3.61 18.67
CA ILE A 313 2.29 4.81 19.08
C ILE A 313 3.15 6.06 18.90
N ASP A 314 4.39 6.04 19.40
CA ASP A 314 5.34 7.15 19.27
C ASP A 314 5.63 7.48 17.79
N ALA A 315 5.77 6.46 16.95
CA ALA A 315 6.00 6.63 15.53
C ALA A 315 4.81 7.31 14.83
N ARG A 316 3.56 6.92 15.14
CA ARG A 316 2.36 7.57 14.62
C ARG A 316 2.33 9.07 14.94
N GLU A 317 2.63 9.43 16.18
CA GLU A 317 2.65 10.84 16.61
C GLU A 317 3.79 11.63 15.97
N LYS A 318 4.97 11.00 15.83
CA LYS A 318 6.15 11.59 15.20
C LYS A 318 5.97 11.80 13.69
N PHE A 319 5.32 10.83 13.02
CA PHE A 319 5.15 10.84 11.57
C PHE A 319 3.83 11.50 11.18
N ARG A 320 3.77 12.83 11.42
CA ARG A 320 2.58 13.63 11.13
C ARG A 320 2.97 15.00 10.60
N THR A 321 2.69 15.20 9.32
CA THR A 321 2.89 16.48 8.62
C THR A 321 1.70 16.73 7.69
N ARG A 322 1.79 17.73 6.79
CA ARG A 322 0.70 18.09 5.89
C ARG A 322 0.36 16.96 4.89
N ARG A 323 1.40 16.33 4.34
CA ARG A 323 1.26 15.30 3.29
C ARG A 323 1.60 13.88 3.76
N PHE A 324 2.16 13.71 4.94
CA PHE A 324 2.56 12.42 5.46
C PHE A 324 1.99 12.16 6.85
N SER A 325 1.37 10.99 7.02
CA SER A 325 0.93 10.47 8.32
C SER A 325 1.05 8.94 8.35
N ALA A 326 1.13 8.35 9.55
CA ALA A 326 1.28 6.90 9.71
C ALA A 326 0.21 6.33 10.66
N PRO A 327 -1.09 6.36 10.27
CA PRO A 327 -2.20 5.87 11.10
C PRO A 327 -2.44 4.37 10.98
N SER A 328 -1.69 3.66 10.16
CA SER A 328 -1.90 2.25 9.83
C SER A 328 -0.76 1.38 10.35
N VAL A 329 -1.07 0.10 10.62
CA VAL A 329 -0.08 -0.93 11.00
C VAL A 329 -0.12 -2.07 9.99
N LYS A 330 1.03 -2.39 9.38
CA LYS A 330 1.22 -3.52 8.44
C LYS A 330 1.54 -4.78 9.21
N ILE A 331 0.74 -5.81 9.00
CA ILE A 331 0.92 -7.13 9.62
C ILE A 331 0.97 -8.20 8.53
N TRP A 332 2.05 -8.97 8.49
CA TRP A 332 2.14 -10.16 7.64
C TRP A 332 1.57 -11.35 8.39
N LEU A 333 0.58 -12.04 7.80
CA LEU A 333 0.01 -13.26 8.38
C LEU A 333 0.57 -14.53 7.76
N ASP A 334 0.99 -14.48 6.50
CA ASP A 334 1.58 -15.60 5.80
C ASP A 334 2.61 -15.15 4.74
N GLY A 335 3.12 -16.09 3.95
CA GLY A 335 3.96 -15.84 2.79
C GLY A 335 3.19 -15.90 1.48
N VAL A 336 3.74 -16.61 0.46
CA VAL A 336 3.17 -16.70 -0.88
C VAL A 336 2.95 -18.15 -1.33
N LEU A 337 2.03 -18.37 -2.28
CA LEU A 337 1.64 -19.70 -2.76
C LEU A 337 2.79 -20.43 -3.45
N GLU A 338 3.57 -19.70 -4.23
CA GLU A 338 4.56 -20.22 -5.19
C GLU A 338 5.74 -20.92 -4.49
N VAL A 339 5.99 -20.59 -3.24
CA VAL A 339 7.04 -21.21 -2.42
C VAL A 339 6.49 -21.97 -1.21
N HIS A 340 5.17 -22.26 -1.18
CA HIS A 340 4.46 -23.04 -0.16
C HIS A 340 4.44 -22.39 1.24
N THR A 341 4.51 -21.07 1.31
CA THR A 341 4.53 -20.34 2.59
C THR A 341 3.21 -19.63 2.90
N ALA A 342 2.30 -19.49 1.91
CA ALA A 342 0.94 -19.03 2.16
C ALA A 342 0.17 -20.04 3.02
N ALA A 343 -0.60 -19.56 3.99
CA ALA A 343 -1.37 -20.40 4.91
C ALA A 343 -2.70 -20.83 4.29
N LEU A 344 -2.89 -22.15 4.13
CA LEU A 344 -4.05 -22.75 3.45
C LEU A 344 -4.93 -23.50 4.44
N LEU A 345 -6.23 -23.55 4.13
CA LEU A 345 -7.22 -24.39 4.81
C LEU A 345 -7.01 -25.86 4.45
N GLU A 346 -6.72 -26.14 3.16
CA GLU A 346 -6.43 -27.45 2.63
C GLU A 346 -4.97 -27.57 2.19
N PRO A 347 -4.35 -28.78 2.18
CA PRO A 347 -2.94 -28.95 1.84
C PRO A 347 -2.59 -28.50 0.42
N TYR A 348 -1.32 -28.19 0.22
CA TYR A 348 -0.73 -28.07 -1.10
C TYR A 348 -0.76 -29.43 -1.82
N LEU A 349 -1.19 -29.48 -3.09
CA LEU A 349 -1.37 -30.74 -3.81
C LEU A 349 -0.09 -31.34 -4.40
N ASP A 350 0.95 -30.55 -4.56
CA ASP A 350 2.25 -30.98 -5.07
C ASP A 350 3.20 -31.46 -3.96
N ARG A 351 2.66 -31.72 -2.76
CA ARG A 351 3.39 -32.22 -1.57
C ARG A 351 2.65 -33.40 -0.94
N ASP A 352 3.42 -34.35 -0.40
CA ASP A 352 2.89 -35.58 0.19
C ASP A 352 2.80 -35.51 1.75
N ASP A 353 3.17 -34.36 2.35
CA ASP A 353 3.35 -34.21 3.81
C ASP A 353 2.23 -33.43 4.50
N ASP A 354 1.03 -33.33 3.91
CA ASP A 354 -0.10 -32.53 4.43
C ASP A 354 0.27 -31.05 4.71
N HIS A 355 1.24 -30.53 3.97
CA HIS A 355 1.75 -29.18 4.17
C HIS A 355 0.72 -28.13 3.75
N ARG A 356 0.45 -27.16 4.66
CA ARG A 356 -0.57 -26.12 4.50
C ARG A 356 0.01 -24.70 4.64
N GLY A 357 1.34 -24.54 4.54
CA GLY A 357 1.99 -23.28 4.90
C GLY A 357 1.81 -22.96 6.40
N SER A 358 2.05 -21.72 6.78
CA SER A 358 2.00 -21.33 8.19
C SER A 358 1.52 -19.90 8.38
N LEU A 359 0.73 -19.68 9.42
CA LEU A 359 0.51 -18.33 9.95
C LEU A 359 1.79 -17.86 10.66
N LEU A 360 2.18 -16.62 10.42
CA LEU A 360 3.38 -16.01 11.02
C LEU A 360 3.16 -15.59 12.48
N ILE A 361 1.91 -15.39 12.88
CA ILE A 361 1.51 -15.04 14.25
C ILE A 361 0.51 -16.07 14.75
N ASN A 362 0.68 -16.52 15.99
CA ASN A 362 -0.29 -17.41 16.63
C ASN A 362 -1.67 -16.73 16.67
N PRO A 363 -2.79 -17.43 16.37
CA PRO A 363 -4.13 -16.84 16.32
C PRO A 363 -4.55 -16.10 17.60
N ALA A 364 -4.32 -16.67 18.78
CA ALA A 364 -4.70 -16.02 20.04
C ALA A 364 -3.90 -14.74 20.30
N MET A 365 -2.61 -14.72 19.95
CA MET A 365 -1.78 -13.52 20.03
C MET A 365 -2.22 -12.47 18.99
N LEU A 366 -2.60 -12.90 17.79
CA LEU A 366 -3.11 -12.00 16.76
C LEU A 366 -4.39 -11.31 17.21
N ASP A 367 -5.32 -12.06 17.81
CA ASP A 367 -6.57 -11.50 18.33
C ASP A 367 -6.32 -10.40 19.37
N GLU A 368 -5.37 -10.61 20.26
CA GLU A 368 -4.97 -9.61 21.27
C GLU A 368 -4.34 -8.37 20.61
N ILE A 369 -3.41 -8.56 19.67
CA ILE A 369 -2.74 -7.49 18.92
C ILE A 369 -3.78 -6.65 18.18
N ILE A 370 -4.68 -7.29 17.42
CA ILE A 370 -5.69 -6.59 16.61
C ILE A 370 -6.67 -5.83 17.49
N ALA A 371 -7.19 -6.45 18.56
CA ALA A 371 -8.08 -5.78 19.50
C ALA A 371 -7.41 -4.53 20.12
N ARG A 372 -6.13 -4.63 20.49
CA ARG A 372 -5.39 -3.51 21.08
C ARG A 372 -5.10 -2.40 20.07
N LEU A 373 -4.65 -2.72 18.87
CA LEU A 373 -4.41 -1.74 17.81
C LEU A 373 -5.70 -1.05 17.37
N ASP A 374 -6.81 -1.77 17.28
CA ASP A 374 -8.12 -1.20 16.95
C ASP A 374 -8.62 -0.27 18.06
N ASP A 375 -8.49 -0.63 19.35
CA ASP A 375 -8.82 0.26 20.48
C ASP A 375 -8.03 1.58 20.41
N LEU A 376 -6.75 1.51 20.04
CA LEU A 376 -5.87 2.65 19.82
C LEU A 376 -6.16 3.41 18.52
N LYS A 377 -7.17 3.01 17.75
CA LYS A 377 -7.63 3.66 16.52
C LYS A 377 -6.61 3.59 15.36
N PHE A 378 -5.77 2.56 15.35
CA PHE A 378 -5.00 2.24 14.15
C PHE A 378 -5.88 1.59 13.11
N GLN A 379 -5.59 1.83 11.84
CA GLN A 379 -6.03 1.01 10.73
C GLN A 379 -5.12 -0.21 10.64
N ILE A 380 -5.69 -1.39 10.44
CA ILE A 380 -4.92 -2.61 10.20
C ILE A 380 -4.80 -2.86 8.70
N HIS A 381 -3.58 -3.14 8.26
CA HIS A 381 -3.22 -3.44 6.88
C HIS A 381 -2.60 -4.85 6.85
N PHE A 382 -3.41 -5.86 6.59
CA PHE A 382 -2.94 -7.24 6.52
C PHE A 382 -2.27 -7.54 5.16
N HIS A 383 -1.18 -8.33 5.21
CA HIS A 383 -0.79 -9.21 4.11
C HIS A 383 -1.43 -10.56 4.38
N ALA A 384 -2.27 -11.02 3.48
CA ALA A 384 -2.97 -12.31 3.57
C ALA A 384 -3.16 -12.89 2.16
N ILE A 385 -2.40 -13.91 1.83
CA ILE A 385 -2.36 -14.55 0.51
C ILE A 385 -3.28 -15.78 0.47
N GLY A 386 -3.11 -16.69 1.44
CA GLY A 386 -3.86 -17.93 1.51
C GLY A 386 -5.21 -17.77 2.21
N ASP A 387 -6.13 -18.65 1.88
CA ASP A 387 -7.50 -18.66 2.41
C ASP A 387 -7.55 -18.78 3.94
N ARG A 388 -6.63 -19.52 4.56
CA ARG A 388 -6.51 -19.58 6.03
C ARG A 388 -6.04 -18.28 6.64
N ALA A 389 -5.09 -17.55 6.00
CA ALA A 389 -4.65 -16.26 6.49
C ALA A 389 -5.77 -15.22 6.38
N ILE A 390 -6.54 -15.24 5.29
CA ILE A 390 -7.71 -14.39 5.09
C ILE A 390 -8.75 -14.66 6.18
N ARG A 391 -9.11 -15.93 6.40
CA ARG A 391 -10.06 -16.34 7.46
C ARG A 391 -9.62 -15.86 8.83
N GLN A 392 -8.35 -16.07 9.17
CA GLN A 392 -7.80 -15.62 10.46
C GLN A 392 -7.81 -14.10 10.59
N SER A 393 -7.57 -13.34 9.53
CA SER A 393 -7.70 -11.88 9.54
C SER A 393 -9.12 -11.46 9.89
N LEU A 394 -10.11 -12.08 9.25
CA LEU A 394 -11.54 -11.80 9.50
C LEU A 394 -11.98 -12.21 10.89
N ASP A 395 -11.48 -13.34 11.41
CA ASP A 395 -11.76 -13.79 12.79
C ASP A 395 -11.24 -12.77 13.79
N SER A 396 -10.00 -12.31 13.64
CA SER A 396 -9.40 -11.32 14.53
C SER A 396 -10.09 -9.96 14.45
N LEU A 397 -10.55 -9.53 13.26
CA LEU A 397 -11.37 -8.31 13.11
C LEU A 397 -12.74 -8.47 13.78
N ALA A 398 -13.38 -9.63 13.66
CA ALA A 398 -14.64 -9.90 14.36
C ALA A 398 -14.48 -9.84 15.88
N ASN A 399 -13.40 -10.41 16.41
CA ASN A 399 -13.06 -10.33 17.83
C ASN A 399 -12.81 -8.89 18.29
N ALA A 400 -12.04 -8.11 17.54
CA ALA A 400 -11.80 -6.70 17.84
C ALA A 400 -13.10 -5.88 17.85
N ARG A 401 -13.98 -6.10 16.85
CA ARG A 401 -15.29 -5.43 16.76
C ARG A 401 -16.21 -5.81 17.92
N ALA A 402 -16.20 -7.08 18.36
CA ALA A 402 -16.96 -7.53 19.52
C ALA A 402 -16.44 -6.89 20.83
N THR A 403 -15.15 -6.66 20.94
CA THR A 403 -14.49 -6.11 22.13
C THR A 403 -14.63 -4.58 22.20
N ASN A 404 -14.37 -3.87 21.08
CA ASN A 404 -14.21 -2.41 21.04
C ASN A 404 -15.44 -1.67 20.45
N GLY A 405 -16.41 -2.41 19.88
CA GLY A 405 -17.56 -1.85 19.19
C GLY A 405 -17.29 -1.52 17.73
N ILE A 406 -18.33 -0.98 17.07
CA ILE A 406 -18.30 -0.64 15.64
C ILE A 406 -17.75 0.77 15.44
N ARG A 407 -16.82 0.94 14.50
CA ARG A 407 -16.31 2.23 14.05
C ARG A 407 -15.92 2.18 12.56
N ASP A 408 -15.79 3.33 11.90
CA ASP A 408 -15.19 3.44 10.56
C ASP A 408 -13.68 3.25 10.65
N SER A 409 -13.24 1.99 10.74
CA SER A 409 -11.83 1.61 10.90
C SER A 409 -11.10 1.43 9.59
N ARG A 410 -11.83 1.07 8.52
CA ARG A 410 -11.28 0.77 7.18
C ARG A 410 -10.11 -0.19 7.23
N HIS A 411 -10.17 -1.18 8.11
CA HIS A 411 -9.21 -2.28 8.10
C HIS A 411 -9.23 -2.96 6.75
N HIS A 412 -8.07 -3.33 6.21
CA HIS A 412 -8.02 -3.97 4.92
C HIS A 412 -7.07 -5.16 4.86
N LEU A 413 -7.45 -6.10 4.02
CA LEU A 413 -6.67 -7.27 3.69
C LEU A 413 -6.09 -7.05 2.29
N SER A 414 -4.77 -7.14 2.17
CA SER A 414 -4.07 -6.98 0.88
C SER A 414 -3.67 -8.31 0.30
N HIS A 415 -3.56 -8.33 -1.01
CA HIS A 415 -3.25 -9.45 -1.88
C HIS A 415 -4.42 -10.41 -2.08
N ILE A 416 -4.93 -11.03 -1.00
CA ILE A 416 -6.10 -11.92 -0.99
C ILE A 416 -6.18 -12.78 -2.26
N GLN A 417 -5.05 -13.48 -2.52
CA GLN A 417 -4.85 -14.21 -3.79
C GLN A 417 -5.76 -15.42 -3.89
N LEU A 418 -5.78 -16.29 -2.87
CA LEU A 418 -6.71 -17.42 -2.79
C LEU A 418 -7.77 -17.15 -1.73
N PHE A 419 -9.04 -17.17 -2.12
CA PHE A 419 -10.16 -16.86 -1.23
C PHE A 419 -11.08 -18.06 -1.04
N ASP A 420 -11.52 -18.32 0.20
CA ASP A 420 -12.62 -19.25 0.45
C ASP A 420 -13.96 -18.52 0.23
N PRO A 421 -14.86 -19.03 -0.62
CA PRO A 421 -16.13 -18.37 -0.91
C PRO A 421 -17.00 -18.11 0.34
N ASP A 422 -16.90 -18.96 1.37
CA ASP A 422 -17.66 -18.81 2.61
C ASP A 422 -17.26 -17.56 3.42
N ASP A 423 -16.06 -17.02 3.19
CA ASP A 423 -15.56 -15.81 3.85
C ASP A 423 -15.94 -14.51 3.10
N ILE A 424 -16.43 -14.58 1.85
CA ILE A 424 -16.78 -13.38 1.06
C ILE A 424 -17.79 -12.47 1.76
N PRO A 425 -18.92 -12.97 2.34
CA PRO A 425 -19.90 -12.12 3.00
C PRO A 425 -19.33 -11.37 4.22
N ARG A 426 -18.36 -11.96 4.88
CA ARG A 426 -17.74 -11.43 6.11
C ARG A 426 -17.00 -10.10 5.90
N LEU A 427 -16.46 -9.88 4.69
CA LEU A 427 -15.84 -8.59 4.34
C LEU A 427 -16.84 -7.44 4.55
N ARG A 428 -18.07 -7.58 4.03
CA ARG A 428 -19.13 -6.60 4.19
C ARG A 428 -19.62 -6.51 5.64
N GLU A 429 -19.82 -7.64 6.30
CA GLU A 429 -20.29 -7.70 7.68
C GLU A 429 -19.35 -7.00 8.65
N LEU A 430 -18.05 -7.05 8.39
CA LEU A 430 -17.00 -6.46 9.22
C LEU A 430 -16.56 -5.06 8.76
N ASP A 431 -17.14 -4.52 7.68
CA ASP A 431 -16.68 -3.30 7.01
C ASP A 431 -15.18 -3.36 6.64
N ALA A 432 -14.68 -4.57 6.35
CA ALA A 432 -13.31 -4.78 5.94
C ALA A 432 -13.16 -4.53 4.43
N VAL A 433 -12.06 -3.88 4.05
CA VAL A 433 -11.78 -3.53 2.66
C VAL A 433 -10.94 -4.62 2.00
N ALA A 434 -11.38 -5.10 0.85
CA ALA A 434 -10.62 -6.02 0.01
C ALA A 434 -9.64 -5.22 -0.87
N ASN A 435 -8.35 -5.27 -0.57
CA ASN A 435 -7.30 -4.55 -1.29
C ASN A 435 -6.56 -5.49 -2.23
N PHE A 436 -6.91 -5.46 -3.49
CA PHE A 436 -6.30 -6.29 -4.53
C PHE A 436 -5.12 -5.60 -5.22
N GLN A 437 -4.21 -6.42 -5.77
CA GLN A 437 -3.24 -6.05 -6.78
C GLN A 437 -3.75 -6.57 -8.14
N PRO A 438 -4.62 -5.83 -8.82
CA PRO A 438 -5.37 -6.39 -9.95
C PRO A 438 -4.50 -6.76 -11.14
N TYR A 439 -3.31 -6.14 -11.29
CA TYR A 439 -2.35 -6.51 -12.32
C TYR A 439 -1.92 -8.00 -12.23
N TRP A 440 -1.97 -8.61 -11.05
CA TRP A 440 -1.62 -10.04 -10.85
C TRP A 440 -2.74 -11.00 -11.28
N ALA A 441 -3.94 -10.48 -11.50
CA ALA A 441 -5.15 -11.28 -11.65
C ALA A 441 -5.38 -11.78 -13.08
N TRP A 442 -4.35 -12.17 -13.83
CA TRP A 442 -4.46 -12.79 -15.14
C TRP A 442 -3.58 -14.06 -15.21
N PRO A 443 -3.91 -15.04 -16.08
CA PRO A 443 -3.25 -16.34 -16.11
C PRO A 443 -1.90 -16.29 -16.84
N ASP A 444 -0.91 -15.62 -16.24
CA ASP A 444 0.48 -15.64 -16.65
C ASP A 444 1.17 -16.97 -16.25
N LYS A 445 2.45 -17.10 -16.55
CA LYS A 445 3.24 -18.28 -16.16
C LYS A 445 3.34 -18.43 -14.65
N PHE A 446 3.38 -17.33 -13.92
CA PHE A 446 3.43 -17.35 -12.46
C PHE A 446 2.19 -18.06 -11.89
N ILE A 447 1.00 -17.69 -12.40
CA ILE A 447 -0.25 -18.33 -12.02
C ILE A 447 -0.35 -19.75 -12.58
N THR A 448 -0.08 -19.95 -13.87
CA THR A 448 -0.35 -21.24 -14.55
C THR A 448 0.67 -22.33 -14.23
N GLU A 449 1.94 -21.98 -14.04
CA GLU A 449 3.02 -22.93 -13.83
C GLU A 449 3.45 -23.08 -12.36
N LEU A 450 3.33 -22.01 -11.55
CA LEU A 450 3.77 -22.02 -10.16
C LEU A 450 2.63 -22.09 -9.13
N THR A 451 1.45 -21.53 -9.42
CA THR A 451 0.33 -21.45 -8.46
C THR A 451 -0.69 -22.58 -8.66
N ILE A 452 -1.25 -22.71 -9.87
CA ILE A 452 -2.33 -23.68 -10.14
C ILE A 452 -1.94 -25.14 -9.82
N PRO A 453 -0.72 -25.63 -10.14
CA PRO A 453 -0.34 -26.99 -9.80
C PRO A 453 -0.39 -27.31 -8.30
N LYS A 454 -0.17 -26.30 -7.45
CA LYS A 454 -0.17 -26.42 -5.99
C LYS A 454 -1.56 -26.44 -5.37
N LEU A 455 -2.53 -25.83 -6.04
CA LEU A 455 -3.90 -25.67 -5.56
C LEU A 455 -4.88 -26.67 -6.20
N GLY A 456 -4.62 -27.08 -7.44
CA GLY A 456 -5.54 -27.80 -8.26
C GLY A 456 -6.66 -26.93 -8.85
N LYS A 457 -7.38 -27.48 -9.83
CA LYS A 457 -8.35 -26.75 -10.65
C LYS A 457 -9.49 -26.12 -9.86
N GLU A 458 -10.02 -26.83 -8.87
CA GLU A 458 -11.22 -26.36 -8.15
C GLU A 458 -10.91 -25.16 -7.25
N ARG A 459 -9.85 -25.24 -6.44
CA ARG A 459 -9.45 -24.11 -5.59
C ARG A 459 -8.97 -22.90 -6.40
N SER A 460 -8.29 -23.14 -7.53
CA SER A 460 -7.79 -22.07 -8.41
C SER A 460 -8.89 -21.21 -9.04
N ARG A 461 -10.15 -21.64 -9.01
CA ARG A 461 -11.30 -20.82 -9.42
C ARG A 461 -11.52 -19.60 -8.52
N TRP A 462 -11.00 -19.65 -7.30
CA TRP A 462 -11.13 -18.62 -6.30
C TRP A 462 -9.89 -17.72 -6.19
N LEU A 463 -9.00 -17.78 -7.20
CA LEU A 463 -7.89 -16.83 -7.32
C LEU A 463 -8.43 -15.46 -7.75
N TYR A 464 -8.13 -14.45 -6.92
CA TYR A 464 -8.53 -13.06 -7.14
C TYR A 464 -10.02 -12.88 -7.48
N PRO A 465 -10.96 -13.23 -6.59
CA PRO A 465 -12.40 -13.23 -6.89
C PRO A 465 -13.00 -11.81 -6.82
N ILE A 466 -12.38 -10.84 -7.51
CA ILE A 466 -12.70 -9.40 -7.48
C ILE A 466 -14.20 -9.16 -7.71
N LYS A 467 -14.77 -9.80 -8.75
CA LYS A 467 -16.19 -9.61 -9.07
C LYS A 467 -17.11 -10.18 -7.99
N SER A 468 -16.83 -11.38 -7.48
CA SER A 468 -17.65 -12.00 -6.43
C SER A 468 -17.67 -11.16 -5.15
N ILE A 469 -16.52 -10.57 -4.78
CA ILE A 469 -16.41 -9.68 -3.62
C ILE A 469 -17.15 -8.36 -3.89
N LEU A 470 -17.03 -7.78 -5.08
CA LEU A 470 -17.78 -6.58 -5.45
C LEU A 470 -19.30 -6.83 -5.40
N ASP A 471 -19.75 -7.97 -5.95
CA ASP A 471 -21.18 -8.34 -5.98
C ASP A 471 -21.75 -8.60 -4.57
N SER A 472 -20.92 -8.99 -3.59
CA SER A 472 -21.33 -9.13 -2.18
C SER A 472 -21.63 -7.77 -1.52
N GLY A 473 -21.25 -6.66 -2.15
CA GLY A 473 -21.36 -5.31 -1.63
C GLY A 473 -20.25 -4.93 -0.65
N ALA A 474 -19.17 -5.69 -0.59
CA ALA A 474 -17.96 -5.32 0.15
C ALA A 474 -17.20 -4.18 -0.57
N VAL A 475 -16.46 -3.39 0.19
CA VAL A 475 -15.62 -2.32 -0.35
C VAL A 475 -14.35 -2.92 -0.95
N ILE A 476 -14.03 -2.52 -2.18
CA ILE A 476 -12.80 -2.91 -2.86
C ILE A 476 -11.88 -1.69 -2.96
N ALA A 477 -10.60 -1.90 -2.73
CA ALA A 477 -9.51 -0.98 -3.05
C ALA A 477 -8.49 -1.67 -3.94
N PHE A 478 -7.74 -0.89 -4.72
CA PHE A 478 -6.66 -1.38 -5.54
C PHE A 478 -5.33 -0.74 -5.14
N GLY A 479 -4.28 -1.56 -5.12
CA GLY A 479 -2.90 -1.14 -4.98
C GLY A 479 -2.04 -1.77 -6.06
N SER A 480 -0.97 -1.14 -6.45
CA SER A 480 -0.05 -1.67 -7.47
C SER A 480 0.92 -2.69 -6.92
N ASP A 481 1.25 -2.56 -5.64
CA ASP A 481 2.40 -3.19 -5.03
C ASP A 481 3.70 -2.93 -5.82
N TRP A 482 3.78 -1.73 -6.46
CA TRP A 482 4.98 -1.34 -7.16
C TRP A 482 6.13 -1.28 -6.16
N PHE A 483 7.15 -1.97 -6.39
CA PHE A 483 7.89 -2.41 -7.58
C PHE A 483 7.66 -3.88 -8.00
N VAL A 484 6.82 -4.65 -7.30
CA VAL A 484 6.51 -6.04 -7.66
C VAL A 484 5.99 -6.12 -9.10
N THR A 485 5.08 -5.21 -9.44
CA THR A 485 4.58 -5.01 -10.81
C THR A 485 4.53 -3.53 -11.15
N SER A 486 3.88 -3.17 -12.25
CA SER A 486 3.79 -1.78 -12.72
C SER A 486 2.96 -0.91 -11.76
N GLY A 487 3.46 0.28 -11.42
CA GLY A 487 2.70 1.32 -10.72
C GLY A 487 1.71 2.09 -11.59
N ASN A 488 1.48 1.68 -12.84
CA ASN A 488 0.48 2.29 -13.73
C ASN A 488 -0.92 1.78 -13.38
N PRO A 489 -1.82 2.60 -12.78
CA PRO A 489 -3.14 2.16 -12.34
C PRO A 489 -4.05 1.71 -13.51
N LEU A 490 -3.84 2.23 -14.72
CA LEU A 490 -4.66 1.87 -15.88
C LEU A 490 -4.47 0.41 -16.29
N LEU A 491 -3.24 -0.13 -16.17
CA LEU A 491 -2.98 -1.55 -16.41
C LEU A 491 -3.71 -2.44 -15.40
N GLY A 492 -3.72 -2.02 -14.12
CA GLY A 492 -4.47 -2.72 -13.08
C GLY A 492 -5.98 -2.68 -13.33
N ILE A 493 -6.53 -1.54 -13.72
CA ILE A 493 -7.96 -1.38 -14.06
C ILE A 493 -8.32 -2.28 -15.25
N GLU A 494 -7.52 -2.28 -16.31
CA GLU A 494 -7.75 -3.13 -17.48
C GLU A 494 -7.73 -4.60 -17.10
N THR A 495 -6.74 -5.05 -16.32
CA THR A 495 -6.67 -6.44 -15.87
C THR A 495 -7.86 -6.81 -14.97
N ALA A 496 -8.29 -5.92 -14.07
CA ALA A 496 -9.47 -6.16 -13.23
C ALA A 496 -10.74 -6.42 -14.06
N LEU A 497 -10.88 -5.72 -15.19
CA LEU A 497 -12.03 -5.84 -16.10
C LEU A 497 -11.92 -7.05 -17.03
N THR A 498 -10.75 -7.31 -17.58
CA THR A 498 -10.55 -8.26 -18.69
C THR A 498 -9.98 -9.60 -18.26
N ARG A 499 -9.25 -9.67 -17.15
CA ARG A 499 -8.46 -10.84 -16.70
C ARG A 499 -7.45 -11.30 -17.76
N ARG A 500 -6.90 -10.36 -18.52
CA ARG A 500 -5.93 -10.59 -19.60
C ARG A 500 -4.67 -9.76 -19.35
N ASN A 501 -3.58 -10.17 -20.01
CA ASN A 501 -2.37 -9.36 -20.04
C ASN A 501 -2.68 -7.97 -20.65
N PRO A 502 -2.49 -6.88 -19.92
CA PRO A 502 -2.78 -5.54 -20.44
C PRO A 502 -1.70 -5.01 -21.41
N LEU A 503 -0.62 -5.77 -21.61
CA LEU A 503 0.44 -5.42 -22.55
C LEU A 503 0.38 -6.25 -23.85
N GLY A 504 -0.66 -7.10 -24.03
CA GLY A 504 -0.90 -7.88 -25.23
C GLY A 504 -0.49 -9.33 -25.17
#